data_300c22fac15d2d4e56e27cd3d2405c13
#
_entry.id   300c22fac15d2d4e56e27cd3d2405c13
#
_cell.length_a   1.000
_cell.length_b   1.000
_cell.length_c   1.000
_cell.angle_alpha   90.00
_cell.angle_beta   90.00
_cell.angle_gamma   90.00
#
_symmetry.space_group_name_H-M   'P 1'
#
loop_
_entity.id
_entity.type
_entity.pdbx_description
1 polymer ?
#
loop_
_entity_poly.entity_id
_entity_poly.type
_entity_poly.pdbx_seq_one_letter_code
_entity_poly.pdbx_strand_id
1 'polypeptide(L)' 'MGNRDKRLDMLRLVLNRTSVGSQEELLELLRAEGYKVTQATLSRDLQKLKAAKVSGDGGYRYVLPEHPAYVRQLA' A
#
# COMPACT_ATOMS: atom_id res chain seq x y z
N MET A 1 -20.69 7.38 -3.76
CA MET A 1 -19.36 6.79 -3.60
C MET A 1 -18.34 7.62 -4.32
N GLY A 2 -17.33 8.03 -3.61
CA GLY A 2 -16.31 8.87 -4.17
C GLY A 2 -15.16 8.09 -4.77
N ASN A 3 -14.32 8.81 -5.50
CA ASN A 3 -13.10 8.23 -6.07
C ASN A 3 -12.17 7.71 -4.97
N ARG A 4 -12.29 8.27 -3.77
CA ARG A 4 -11.45 7.86 -2.65
C ARG A 4 -11.65 6.39 -2.29
N ASP A 5 -12.90 5.93 -2.25
CA ASP A 5 -13.17 4.53 -1.92
C ASP A 5 -12.60 3.59 -2.96
N LYS A 6 -12.75 3.95 -4.23
CA LYS A 6 -12.19 3.12 -5.31
C LYS A 6 -10.67 3.11 -5.25
N ARG A 7 -10.08 4.26 -4.93
CA ARG A 7 -8.64 4.35 -4.82
C ARG A 7 -8.11 3.51 -3.67
N LEU A 8 -8.79 3.52 -2.53
CA LEU A 8 -8.39 2.70 -1.40
C LEU A 8 -8.51 1.22 -1.71
N ASP A 9 -9.57 0.82 -2.42
CA ASP A 9 -9.73 -0.57 -2.84
C ASP A 9 -8.61 -0.99 -3.78
N MET A 10 -8.25 -0.12 -4.73
CA MET A 10 -7.16 -0.43 -5.65
C MET A 10 -5.83 -0.52 -4.93
N LEU A 11 -5.59 0.39 -3.97
CA LEU A 11 -4.36 0.36 -3.19
C LEU A 11 -4.25 -0.95 -2.40
N ARG A 12 -5.35 -1.37 -1.79
CA ARG A 12 -5.37 -2.64 -1.06
C ARG A 12 -5.06 -3.81 -1.98
N LEU A 13 -5.67 -3.81 -3.16
CA LEU A 13 -5.45 -4.87 -4.13
C LEU A 13 -3.98 -4.93 -4.56
N VAL A 14 -3.39 -3.77 -4.86
CA VAL A 14 -2.00 -3.71 -5.28
C VAL A 14 -1.07 -4.22 -4.17
N LEU A 15 -1.32 -3.80 -2.93
CA LEU A 15 -0.49 -4.22 -1.81
C LEU A 15 -0.58 -5.72 -1.54
N ASN A 16 -1.74 -6.32 -1.77
CA ASN A 16 -1.92 -7.76 -1.56
C ASN A 16 -1.36 -8.59 -2.71
N ARG A 17 -1.31 -8.01 -3.90
CA ARG A 17 -0.90 -8.74 -5.10
C ARG A 17 0.58 -8.61 -5.40
N THR A 18 1.18 -7.48 -5.03
CA THR A 18 2.54 -7.15 -5.43
C THR A 18 3.35 -6.72 -4.22
N SER A 19 4.59 -7.19 -4.12
CA SER A 19 5.50 -6.72 -3.09
C SER A 19 6.04 -5.36 -3.50
N VAL A 20 5.72 -4.33 -2.71
CA VAL A 20 6.12 -2.96 -3.01
C VAL A 20 6.88 -2.41 -1.82
N GLY A 21 8.09 -1.91 -2.06
CA GLY A 21 8.96 -1.43 -1.00
C GLY A 21 9.06 0.07 -0.87
N SER A 22 8.47 0.85 -1.78
CA SER A 22 8.57 2.29 -1.72
C SER A 22 7.26 2.93 -2.17
N GLN A 23 7.04 4.17 -1.71
CA GLN A 23 5.87 4.92 -2.13
C GLN A 23 5.96 5.33 -3.60
N GLU A 24 7.16 5.56 -4.11
CA GLU A 24 7.33 5.89 -5.51
C GLU A 24 6.84 4.75 -6.40
N GLU A 25 7.18 3.54 -6.03
CA GLU A 25 6.74 2.36 -6.77
C GLU A 25 5.23 2.23 -6.73
N LEU A 26 4.62 2.49 -5.55
CA LEU A 26 3.18 2.47 -5.42
C LEU A 26 2.51 3.52 -6.30
N LEU A 27 3.09 4.72 -6.36
CA LEU A 27 2.54 5.77 -7.20
C LEU A 27 2.52 5.35 -8.66
N GLU A 28 3.56 4.69 -9.11
CA GLU A 28 3.64 4.22 -10.49
C GLU A 28 2.61 3.13 -10.77
N LEU A 29 2.47 2.19 -9.83
CA LEU A 29 1.50 1.12 -10.00
C LEU A 29 0.07 1.65 -10.02
N LEU A 30 -0.23 2.62 -9.15
CA LEU A 30 -1.54 3.24 -9.13
C LEU A 30 -1.81 4.01 -10.42
N ARG A 31 -0.79 4.69 -10.93
CA ARG A 31 -0.92 5.43 -12.18
C ARG A 31 -1.24 4.47 -13.33
N ALA A 32 -0.60 3.32 -13.35
CA ALA A 32 -0.86 2.32 -14.38
C ALA A 32 -2.30 1.81 -14.33
N GLU A 33 -2.92 1.88 -13.16
CA GLU A 33 -4.31 1.49 -12.99
C GLU A 33 -5.28 2.66 -13.17
N GLY A 34 -4.76 3.83 -13.57
CA GLY A 34 -5.59 4.98 -13.85
C GLY A 34 -5.77 5.94 -12.68
N TYR A 35 -5.02 5.76 -11.60
CA TYR A 35 -5.13 6.60 -10.40
C TYR A 35 -3.91 7.48 -10.25
N LYS A 36 -4.08 8.78 -10.49
CA LYS A 36 -3.01 9.76 -10.29
C LYS A 36 -3.19 10.38 -8.91
N VAL A 37 -2.24 10.15 -8.03
CA VAL A 37 -2.30 10.70 -6.68
C VAL A 37 -0.95 11.29 -6.31
N THR A 38 -0.97 12.23 -5.38
CA THR A 38 0.27 12.82 -4.85
C THR A 38 0.82 11.91 -3.76
N GLN A 39 2.09 12.10 -3.43
CA GLN A 39 2.71 11.35 -2.35
C GLN A 39 2.01 11.62 -1.02
N ALA A 40 1.60 12.86 -0.79
CA ALA A 40 0.88 13.20 0.44
C ALA A 40 -0.43 12.43 0.56
N THR A 41 -1.18 12.35 -0.54
CA THR A 41 -2.42 11.61 -0.55
C THR A 41 -2.17 10.12 -0.33
N LEU A 42 -1.14 9.58 -0.99
CA LEU A 42 -0.80 8.18 -0.81
C LEU A 42 -0.44 7.87 0.64
N SER A 43 0.35 8.75 1.27
CA SER A 43 0.72 8.56 2.67
C SER A 43 -0.51 8.49 3.57
N ARG A 44 -1.47 9.38 3.34
CA ARG A 44 -2.70 9.38 4.11
C ARG A 44 -3.51 8.11 3.88
N ASP A 45 -3.57 7.67 2.63
CA ASP A 45 -4.31 6.45 2.29
C ASP A 45 -3.67 5.23 2.95
N LEU A 46 -2.33 5.16 2.96
CA LEU A 46 -1.63 4.08 3.63
C LEU A 46 -1.94 4.07 5.13
N GLN A 47 -2.02 5.25 5.75
CA GLN A 47 -2.39 5.35 7.16
C GLN A 47 -3.82 4.89 7.41
N LYS A 48 -4.72 5.23 6.51
CA LYS A 48 -6.12 4.82 6.64
C LYS A 48 -6.26 3.31 6.56
N LEU A 49 -5.47 2.67 5.71
CA LEU A 49 -5.47 1.22 5.58
C LEU A 49 -4.63 0.55 6.65
N LYS A 50 -3.92 1.36 7.46
CA LYS A 50 -3.02 0.87 8.50
C LYS A 50 -1.93 -0.02 7.92
N ALA A 51 -1.47 0.32 6.72
CA ALA A 51 -0.37 -0.39 6.10
C ALA A 51 0.91 -0.16 6.88
N ALA A 52 1.73 -1.20 6.99
CA ALA A 52 2.99 -1.12 7.68
C ALA A 52 4.12 -1.52 6.74
N LYS A 53 5.29 -0.93 6.96
CA LYS A 53 6.48 -1.26 6.18
C LYS A 53 7.28 -2.28 6.99
N VAL A 54 7.37 -3.49 6.48
CA VAL A 54 8.05 -4.57 7.19
C VAL A 54 9.26 -5.03 6.39
N SER A 55 10.26 -5.55 7.11
CA SER A 55 11.45 -6.07 6.45
C SER A 55 11.25 -7.53 6.07
N GLY A 56 11.90 -7.93 4.98
CA GLY A 56 11.83 -9.29 4.48
C GLY A 56 13.10 -9.63 3.73
N ASP A 57 13.11 -10.78 3.09
CA ASP A 57 14.31 -11.28 2.41
C ASP A 57 14.78 -10.37 1.29
N GLY A 58 13.86 -9.68 0.62
CA GLY A 58 14.20 -8.79 -0.47
C GLY A 58 14.25 -7.32 -0.09
N GLY A 59 14.28 -7.00 1.22
CA GLY A 59 14.24 -5.64 1.70
C GLY A 59 12.91 -5.36 2.36
N TYR A 60 12.46 -4.10 2.27
CA TYR A 60 11.20 -3.70 2.89
C TYR A 60 10.04 -3.83 1.93
N ARG A 61 8.85 -4.03 2.48
CA ARG A 61 7.63 -4.00 1.68
C ARG A 61 6.47 -3.55 2.55
N TYR A 62 5.46 -3.00 1.92
CA TYR A 62 4.23 -2.60 2.59
C TYR A 62 3.29 -3.79 2.69
N VAL A 63 2.72 -3.99 3.87
CA VAL A 63 1.74 -5.04 4.10
C VAL A 63 0.53 -4.47 4.84
N LEU A 64 -0.60 -5.11 4.63
CA LEU A 64 -1.85 -4.74 5.31
C LEU A 64 -2.02 -5.58 6.57
N PRO A 65 -2.89 -5.16 7.49
CA PRO A 65 -3.07 -5.87 8.76
C PRO A 65 -3.42 -7.35 8.64
N GLU A 66 -4.06 -7.74 7.55
CA GLU A 66 -4.43 -9.13 7.33
C GLU A 66 -3.25 -10.01 6.91
N HIS A 67 -2.12 -9.40 6.56
CA HIS A 67 -0.95 -10.18 6.13
C HIS A 67 -0.21 -10.77 7.33
N PRO A 68 0.22 -12.04 7.26
CA PRO A 68 0.94 -12.66 8.39
C PRO A 68 2.18 -11.89 8.84
N ALA A 69 2.91 -11.29 7.90
CA ALA A 69 4.11 -10.52 8.24
C ALA A 69 3.78 -9.30 9.10
N TYR A 70 2.58 -8.72 8.93
CA TYR A 70 2.15 -7.58 9.73
C TYR A 70 2.03 -7.97 11.20
N VAL A 71 1.41 -9.10 11.45
CA VAL A 71 1.22 -9.58 12.84
C VAL A 71 2.57 -9.85 13.48
N ARG A 72 3.47 -10.50 12.75
CA ARG A 72 4.81 -10.80 13.27
C ARG A 72 5.58 -9.53 13.61
N GLN A 73 5.45 -8.50 12.78
CA GLN A 73 6.16 -7.25 13.00
C GLN A 73 5.70 -6.54 14.27
N LEU A 74 4.40 -6.67 14.58
CA LEU A 74 3.83 -6.04 15.75
C LEU A 74 4.06 -6.83 17.03
N ALA A 75 4.28 -8.11 16.89
CA ALA A 75 4.55 -8.94 18.04
C ALA A 75 5.97 -8.73 18.54
#